data_ff0412a111812adceb89b4f34f7a0b31
#
_entry.id   ff0412a111812adceb89b4f34f7a0b31
#
_cell.length_a   1.000
_cell.length_b   1.000
_cell.length_c   1.000
_cell.angle_alpha   90.00
_cell.angle_beta   90.00
_cell.angle_gamma   90.00
#
_symmetry.space_group_name_H-M   'P 1'
#
loop_
_entity.id
_entity.type
_entity.pdbx_description
1 polymer ?
#
loop_
_entity_poly.entity_id
_entity_poly.type
_entity_poly.pdbx_seq_one_letter_code
_entity_poly.pdbx_strand_id
1 'polypeptide(L)'
;MSFIVSAGDQVNAGKNEREYAAYLGADALVSLPVATTIGNHDSVSNQYTLHFNNPNAFSDKDVNYIQGKTEAGTDYYYRYGNTLFMVLDTNNYNCATHENVMKKAISENKDAKWRIVVFHQDIYGSGYDHSDSDGMVLRTQLTPLMDKYDVDVVLQGHDHTYSRTYQLQGDGKSHTAYGKDVDMKAADYITQN
;
A
#
# COMPACT_ATOMS: atom_id res chain seq x y z
N MET A 1 6.81 7.04 -19.43
CA MET A 1 6.50 6.47 -18.09
C MET A 1 7.40 7.17 -17.09
N SER A 2 6.89 7.60 -15.93
CA SER A 2 7.65 8.45 -15.01
C SER A 2 8.26 7.66 -13.85
N PHE A 3 7.56 6.65 -13.36
CA PHE A 3 8.01 5.72 -12.31
C PHE A 3 7.09 4.50 -12.26
N ILE A 4 7.48 3.50 -11.49
CA ILE A 4 6.73 2.26 -11.25
C ILE A 4 6.24 2.29 -9.81
N VAL A 5 4.99 1.86 -9.58
CA VAL A 5 4.47 1.53 -8.25
C VAL A 5 4.33 0.02 -8.17
N SER A 6 4.99 -0.58 -7.20
CA SER A 6 4.90 -2.02 -6.93
C SER A 6 4.03 -2.25 -5.70
N ALA A 7 3.11 -3.20 -5.80
CA ALA A 7 2.20 -3.56 -4.72
C ALA A 7 2.75 -4.64 -3.76
N GLY A 8 4.04 -4.88 -3.76
CA GLY A 8 4.69 -5.81 -2.84
C GLY A 8 5.21 -7.09 -3.51
N ASP A 9 5.83 -7.95 -2.70
CA ASP A 9 6.43 -9.21 -3.12
C ASP A 9 7.42 -9.05 -4.28
N GLN A 10 8.43 -8.18 -4.09
CA GLN A 10 9.51 -7.96 -5.04
C GLN A 10 10.32 -9.24 -5.25
N VAL A 11 10.36 -10.10 -4.25
CA VAL A 11 11.05 -11.39 -4.25
C VAL A 11 10.15 -12.47 -3.64
N ASN A 12 10.37 -13.72 -4.03
CA ASN A 12 9.67 -14.86 -3.43
C ASN A 12 10.27 -15.26 -2.07
N ALA A 13 11.55 -15.05 -1.88
CA ALA A 13 12.24 -15.38 -0.63
C ALA A 13 13.03 -14.17 -0.14
N GLY A 14 12.51 -13.45 0.84
CA GLY A 14 13.04 -12.16 1.33
C GLY A 14 14.46 -12.20 1.90
N LYS A 15 15.07 -13.40 2.04
CA LYS A 15 16.50 -13.58 2.41
C LYS A 15 17.40 -13.91 1.23
N ASN A 16 16.85 -14.01 0.02
CA ASN A 16 17.56 -14.49 -1.16
C ASN A 16 18.11 -13.33 -2.02
N GLU A 17 19.37 -12.98 -1.82
CA GLU A 17 20.05 -11.93 -2.58
C GLU A 17 20.04 -12.13 -4.10
N ARG A 18 19.98 -13.38 -4.58
CA ARG A 18 19.90 -13.67 -6.03
C ARG A 18 18.58 -13.21 -6.63
N GLU A 19 17.51 -13.28 -5.87
CA GLU A 19 16.19 -12.80 -6.32
C GLU A 19 16.17 -11.27 -6.36
N TYR A 20 16.74 -10.59 -5.37
CA TYR A 20 16.91 -9.13 -5.43
C TYR A 20 17.78 -8.71 -6.61
N ALA A 21 18.87 -9.41 -6.86
CA ALA A 21 19.72 -9.13 -8.01
C ALA A 21 18.97 -9.33 -9.34
N ALA A 22 18.12 -10.36 -9.43
CA ALA A 22 17.29 -10.60 -10.62
C ALA A 22 16.21 -9.51 -10.79
N TYR A 23 15.53 -9.14 -9.72
CA TYR A 23 14.51 -8.08 -9.72
C TYR A 23 15.14 -6.74 -10.16
N LEU A 24 16.19 -6.29 -9.50
CA LEU A 24 16.87 -5.03 -9.76
C LEU A 24 17.61 -5.00 -11.09
N GLY A 25 17.94 -6.18 -11.63
CA GLY A 25 18.56 -6.33 -12.94
C GLY A 25 17.62 -6.17 -14.13
N ALA A 26 16.33 -5.97 -13.91
CA ALA A 26 15.37 -5.74 -14.98
C ALA A 26 15.65 -4.41 -15.70
N ASP A 27 15.71 -4.42 -17.04
CA ASP A 27 16.05 -3.26 -17.86
C ASP A 27 15.21 -2.02 -17.53
N ALA A 28 13.94 -2.18 -17.20
CA ALA A 28 13.06 -1.09 -16.82
C ALA A 28 13.53 -0.36 -15.55
N LEU A 29 14.10 -1.07 -14.58
CA LEU A 29 14.57 -0.50 -13.32
C LEU A 29 15.90 0.23 -13.42
N VAL A 30 16.62 0.08 -14.53
CA VAL A 30 17.84 0.85 -14.80
C VAL A 30 17.51 2.33 -15.02
N SER A 31 16.33 2.62 -15.54
CA SER A 31 15.95 3.99 -15.96
C SER A 31 14.68 4.53 -15.28
N LEU A 32 13.89 3.69 -14.65
CA LEU A 32 12.64 4.08 -14.00
C LEU A 32 12.76 3.89 -12.49
N PRO A 33 12.52 4.92 -11.68
CA PRO A 33 12.38 4.76 -10.24
C PRO A 33 11.21 3.82 -9.92
N VAL A 34 11.36 3.03 -8.89
CA VAL A 34 10.30 2.18 -8.35
C VAL A 34 9.95 2.62 -6.93
N ALA A 35 8.66 2.79 -6.68
CA ALA A 35 8.10 2.92 -5.35
C ALA A 35 7.61 1.54 -4.92
N THR A 36 8.30 0.91 -3.98
CA THR A 36 8.05 -0.46 -3.56
C THR A 36 7.16 -0.51 -2.32
N THR A 37 6.37 -1.57 -2.19
CA THR A 37 5.57 -1.88 -1.01
C THR A 37 6.10 -3.16 -0.38
N ILE A 38 6.05 -3.28 0.93
CA ILE A 38 6.50 -4.50 1.61
C ILE A 38 5.41 -5.56 1.50
N GLY A 39 5.68 -6.63 0.76
CA GLY A 39 4.83 -7.81 0.72
C GLY A 39 5.14 -8.80 1.83
N ASN A 40 4.35 -9.86 1.96
CA ASN A 40 4.58 -10.88 2.99
C ASN A 40 5.88 -11.65 2.74
N HIS A 41 6.27 -11.88 1.50
CA HIS A 41 7.54 -12.49 1.15
C HIS A 41 8.74 -11.59 1.45
N ASP A 42 8.59 -10.27 1.29
CA ASP A 42 9.63 -9.29 1.62
C ASP A 42 9.81 -9.12 3.13
N SER A 43 8.73 -9.23 3.90
CA SER A 43 8.64 -8.85 5.32
C SER A 43 9.48 -9.69 6.28
N VAL A 44 9.94 -10.87 5.84
CA VAL A 44 10.59 -11.89 6.66
C VAL A 44 12.08 -11.64 6.94
N SER A 45 12.62 -10.54 6.48
CA SER A 45 14.02 -10.17 6.70
C SER A 45 14.28 -8.67 6.48
N ASN A 46 15.44 -8.21 6.94
CA ASN A 46 15.88 -6.85 6.72
C ASN A 46 16.54 -6.61 5.34
N GLN A 47 16.62 -7.62 4.48
CA GLN A 47 17.24 -7.49 3.17
C GLN A 47 16.56 -6.42 2.31
N TYR A 48 15.23 -6.33 2.39
CA TYR A 48 14.48 -5.28 1.72
C TYR A 48 15.04 -3.87 2.01
N THR A 49 15.35 -3.55 3.26
CA THR A 49 15.88 -2.23 3.65
C THR A 49 17.30 -1.96 3.14
N LEU A 50 18.03 -3.00 2.73
CA LEU A 50 19.36 -2.84 2.13
C LEU A 50 19.28 -2.48 0.65
N HIS A 51 18.17 -2.79 0.01
CA HIS A 51 17.95 -2.55 -1.42
C HIS A 51 17.07 -1.33 -1.70
N PHE A 52 16.15 -1.00 -0.81
CA PHE A 52 15.17 0.07 -1.01
C PHE A 52 15.27 1.15 0.07
N ASN A 53 15.48 2.39 -0.37
CA ASN A 53 15.54 3.55 0.52
C ASN A 53 14.25 4.37 0.38
N ASN A 54 13.22 3.98 1.11
CA ASN A 54 11.92 4.60 1.05
C ASN A 54 11.92 6.00 1.67
N PRO A 55 11.43 7.03 0.96
CA PRO A 55 11.41 8.39 1.47
C PRO A 55 10.39 8.55 2.60
N ASN A 56 10.67 9.43 3.55
CA ASN A 56 9.75 9.72 4.67
C ASN A 56 9.26 8.46 5.41
N ALA A 57 10.10 7.41 5.46
CA ALA A 57 9.79 6.22 6.24
C ALA A 57 9.63 6.57 7.72
N PHE A 58 8.65 5.95 8.36
CA PHE A 58 8.41 6.17 9.77
C PHE A 58 9.58 5.64 10.60
N SER A 59 10.16 6.52 11.40
CA SER A 59 11.20 6.13 12.35
C SER A 59 10.60 5.61 13.65
N ASP A 60 11.41 4.93 14.47
CA ASP A 60 11.00 4.47 15.80
C ASP A 60 10.54 5.60 16.74
N LYS A 61 10.87 6.85 16.42
CA LYS A 61 10.43 8.04 17.15
C LYS A 61 8.99 8.44 16.81
N ASP A 62 8.56 8.12 15.61
CA ASP A 62 7.22 8.46 15.10
C ASP A 62 6.22 7.34 15.37
N VAL A 63 6.72 6.12 15.47
CA VAL A 63 5.93 4.93 15.79
C VAL A 63 6.12 4.63 17.26
N ASN A 64 5.11 4.91 18.05
CA ASN A 64 5.14 4.56 19.47
C ASN A 64 5.03 3.04 19.59
N TYR A 65 5.97 2.26 19.08
CA TYR A 65 6.26 0.97 19.38
C TYR A 65 6.69 -0.11 18.41
N ILE A 66 7.30 -1.06 18.84
CA ILE A 66 7.66 -2.38 18.33
C ILE A 66 6.59 -3.04 17.39
N GLN A 67 5.34 -2.66 17.51
CA GLN A 67 4.23 -3.20 16.71
C GLN A 67 3.96 -2.43 15.40
N GLY A 68 4.74 -1.44 15.06
CA GLY A 68 4.51 -0.59 13.89
C GLY A 68 5.45 -0.85 12.72
N LYS A 69 6.33 -1.86 12.79
CA LYS A 69 7.25 -2.20 11.72
C LYS A 69 7.49 -3.71 11.64
N THR A 70 7.88 -4.15 10.46
CA THR A 70 8.41 -5.50 10.21
C THR A 70 9.94 -5.48 10.14
N GLU A 71 10.58 -6.61 9.95
CA GLU A 71 12.04 -6.66 9.69
C GLU A 71 12.41 -5.89 8.42
N ALA A 72 11.50 -5.86 7.43
CA ALA A 72 11.67 -5.16 6.16
C ALA A 72 11.44 -3.65 6.24
N GLY A 73 10.92 -3.12 7.34
CA GLY A 73 10.75 -1.68 7.48
C GLY A 73 9.40 -1.24 8.02
N THR A 74 8.94 -0.10 7.54
CA THR A 74 7.73 0.58 8.02
C THR A 74 6.97 1.21 6.87
N ASP A 75 5.83 1.79 7.20
CA ASP A 75 5.09 2.69 6.32
C ASP A 75 5.95 3.87 5.87
N TYR A 76 5.64 4.41 4.69
CA TYR A 76 6.26 5.62 4.17
C TYR A 76 5.29 6.40 3.27
N TYR A 77 5.67 7.60 2.87
CA TYR A 77 4.89 8.38 1.92
C TYR A 77 5.79 9.23 1.01
N TYR A 78 5.26 9.57 -0.14
CA TYR A 78 5.92 10.48 -1.06
C TYR A 78 4.89 11.25 -1.87
N ARG A 79 5.34 12.33 -2.48
CA ARG A 79 4.52 13.12 -3.37
C ARG A 79 5.10 13.11 -4.78
N TYR A 80 4.23 12.93 -5.76
CA TYR A 80 4.56 13.12 -7.16
C TYR A 80 3.54 14.06 -7.82
N GLY A 81 4.00 15.25 -8.19
CA GLY A 81 3.11 16.30 -8.71
C GLY A 81 2.01 16.69 -7.71
N ASN A 82 0.77 16.50 -8.10
CA ASN A 82 -0.41 16.81 -7.27
C ASN A 82 -0.94 15.60 -6.50
N THR A 83 -0.24 14.47 -6.54
CA THR A 83 -0.67 13.21 -5.93
C THR A 83 0.21 12.87 -4.73
N LEU A 84 -0.43 12.61 -3.60
CA LEU A 84 0.18 12.04 -2.41
C LEU A 84 0.00 10.53 -2.43
N PHE A 85 1.10 9.80 -2.32
CA PHE A 85 1.14 8.36 -2.16
C PHE A 85 1.48 8.02 -0.71
N MET A 86 0.66 7.21 -0.08
CA MET A 86 0.87 6.67 1.27
C MET A 86 0.99 5.16 1.17
N VAL A 87 2.15 4.63 1.51
CA VAL A 87 2.47 3.21 1.37
C VAL A 87 2.51 2.58 2.75
N LEU A 88 1.65 1.60 2.98
CA LEU A 88 1.46 0.97 4.28
C LEU A 88 2.02 -0.45 4.27
N ASP A 89 2.79 -0.77 5.30
CA ASP A 89 3.28 -2.13 5.56
C ASP A 89 2.20 -2.93 6.31
N THR A 90 1.25 -3.49 5.57
CA THR A 90 0.11 -4.23 6.12
C THR A 90 0.45 -5.63 6.62
N ASN A 91 1.71 -6.06 6.58
CA ASN A 91 2.19 -7.18 7.39
C ASN A 91 2.17 -6.83 8.89
N ASN A 92 2.15 -5.55 9.20
CA ASN A 92 1.78 -5.02 10.52
C ASN A 92 0.27 -4.80 10.58
N TYR A 93 -0.41 -5.55 11.43
CA TYR A 93 -1.87 -5.44 11.62
C TYR A 93 -2.29 -4.31 12.57
N ASN A 94 -1.36 -3.49 13.05
CA ASN A 94 -1.67 -2.35 13.91
C ASN A 94 -2.04 -1.11 13.08
N CYS A 95 -3.29 -1.04 12.67
CA CYS A 95 -3.76 0.05 11.82
C CYS A 95 -3.76 1.44 12.50
N ALA A 96 -3.60 1.51 13.82
CA ALA A 96 -3.37 2.78 14.51
C ALA A 96 -2.04 3.42 14.09
N THR A 97 -1.03 2.62 13.80
CA THR A 97 0.24 3.09 13.25
C THR A 97 0.04 3.64 11.84
N HIS A 98 -0.64 2.89 10.98
CA HIS A 98 -0.97 3.34 9.63
C HIS A 98 -1.75 4.66 9.64
N GLU A 99 -2.70 4.80 10.55
CA GLU A 99 -3.43 6.06 10.70
C GLU A 99 -2.50 7.23 11.05
N ASN A 100 -1.49 7.02 11.91
CA ASN A 100 -0.53 8.08 12.27
C ASN A 100 0.30 8.51 11.06
N VAL A 101 0.73 7.56 10.22
CA VAL A 101 1.41 7.86 8.95
C VAL A 101 0.53 8.69 8.04
N MET A 102 -0.72 8.27 7.83
CA MET A 102 -1.68 8.98 6.98
C MET A 102 -1.91 10.43 7.48
N LYS A 103 -2.10 10.61 8.77
CA LYS A 103 -2.24 11.95 9.40
C LYS A 103 -1.02 12.83 9.10
N LYS A 104 0.18 12.31 9.32
CA LYS A 104 1.42 13.05 9.08
C LYS A 104 1.56 13.41 7.61
N ALA A 105 1.45 12.42 6.72
CA ALA A 105 1.57 12.62 5.29
C ALA A 105 0.62 13.70 4.76
N ILE A 106 -0.64 13.64 5.16
CA ILE A 106 -1.66 14.61 4.76
C ILE A 106 -1.38 15.99 5.35
N SER A 107 -0.95 16.06 6.61
CA SER A 107 -0.65 17.35 7.26
C SER A 107 0.51 18.10 6.59
N GLU A 108 1.45 17.37 6.02
CA GLU A 108 2.60 17.92 5.30
C GLU A 108 2.33 18.17 3.81
N ASN A 109 1.22 17.65 3.28
CA ASN A 109 0.85 17.73 1.85
C ASN A 109 -0.59 18.19 1.64
N LYS A 110 -1.01 19.24 2.35
CA LYS A 110 -2.39 19.73 2.37
C LYS A 110 -2.94 20.16 1.01
N ASP A 111 -2.08 20.52 0.09
CA ASP A 111 -2.41 20.95 -1.27
C ASP A 111 -2.39 19.82 -2.30
N ALA A 112 -2.16 18.58 -1.87
CA ALA A 112 -2.30 17.42 -2.75
C ALA A 112 -3.76 17.26 -3.18
N LYS A 113 -3.98 17.09 -4.49
CA LYS A 113 -5.33 16.93 -5.06
C LYS A 113 -5.81 15.49 -5.02
N TRP A 114 -4.88 14.55 -5.09
CA TRP A 114 -5.16 13.12 -5.14
C TRP A 114 -4.43 12.42 -4.01
N ARG A 115 -5.08 11.45 -3.39
CA ARG A 115 -4.54 10.60 -2.33
C ARG A 115 -4.65 9.16 -2.74
N ILE A 116 -3.50 8.51 -2.92
CA ILE A 116 -3.42 7.11 -3.27
C ILE A 116 -2.80 6.38 -2.08
N VAL A 117 -3.43 5.30 -1.64
CA VAL A 117 -2.88 4.39 -0.66
C VAL A 117 -2.42 3.12 -1.38
N VAL A 118 -1.26 2.61 -0.98
CA VAL A 118 -0.70 1.38 -1.52
C VAL A 118 -0.38 0.46 -0.35
N PHE A 119 -0.81 -0.79 -0.41
CA PHE A 119 -0.43 -1.84 0.52
C PHE A 119 -0.51 -3.21 -0.15
N HIS A 120 0.07 -4.22 0.47
CA HIS A 120 0.22 -5.50 -0.20
C HIS A 120 -1.03 -6.38 -0.12
N GLN A 121 -1.53 -6.67 1.09
CA GLN A 121 -2.65 -7.61 1.25
C GLN A 121 -3.91 -7.12 0.55
N ASP A 122 -4.58 -8.01 -0.17
CA ASP A 122 -5.82 -7.70 -0.86
C ASP A 122 -7.02 -7.77 0.10
N ILE A 123 -7.65 -6.63 0.36
CA ILE A 123 -8.80 -6.55 1.25
C ILE A 123 -10.16 -6.69 0.54
N TYR A 124 -10.16 -6.66 -0.78
CA TYR A 124 -11.33 -6.87 -1.64
C TYR A 124 -11.00 -7.78 -2.83
N GLY A 125 -10.07 -8.68 -2.63
CA GLY A 125 -9.60 -9.57 -3.67
C GLY A 125 -10.56 -10.67 -4.08
N SER A 126 -10.14 -11.39 -5.09
CA SER A 126 -10.85 -12.54 -5.65
C SER A 126 -9.94 -13.79 -5.74
N GLY A 127 -8.74 -13.71 -5.19
CA GLY A 127 -7.79 -14.82 -5.18
C GLY A 127 -8.21 -15.92 -4.20
N TYR A 128 -7.85 -17.15 -4.55
CA TYR A 128 -8.11 -18.30 -3.69
C TYR A 128 -7.18 -18.26 -2.47
N ASP A 129 -7.77 -18.40 -1.26
CA ASP A 129 -7.08 -18.51 0.03
C ASP A 129 -6.38 -17.24 0.58
N HIS A 130 -6.39 -16.11 -0.10
CA HIS A 130 -5.68 -14.91 0.37
C HIS A 130 -6.58 -13.83 0.97
N SER A 131 -7.83 -13.76 0.54
CA SER A 131 -8.75 -12.69 0.97
C SER A 131 -9.51 -12.98 2.27
N ASP A 132 -9.31 -14.14 2.90
CA ASP A 132 -10.15 -14.63 3.99
C ASP A 132 -9.81 -14.02 5.36
N SER A 133 -8.71 -14.43 5.98
CA SER A 133 -8.41 -14.03 7.36
C SER A 133 -7.79 -12.65 7.43
N ASP A 134 -6.70 -12.44 6.71
CA ASP A 134 -5.89 -11.24 6.74
C ASP A 134 -6.64 -10.07 6.12
N GLY A 135 -7.23 -10.30 4.95
CA GLY A 135 -8.05 -9.34 4.25
C GLY A 135 -9.24 -8.85 5.07
N MET A 136 -9.93 -9.73 5.82
CA MET A 136 -11.07 -9.34 6.66
C MET A 136 -10.66 -8.43 7.83
N VAL A 137 -9.57 -8.76 8.52
CA VAL A 137 -9.08 -7.94 9.65
C VAL A 137 -8.67 -6.56 9.16
N LEU A 138 -7.87 -6.50 8.10
CA LEU A 138 -7.40 -5.26 7.53
C LEU A 138 -8.56 -4.44 6.93
N ARG A 139 -9.50 -5.06 6.24
CA ARG A 139 -10.68 -4.40 5.67
C ARG A 139 -11.47 -3.65 6.73
N THR A 140 -11.78 -4.33 7.84
CA THR A 140 -12.55 -3.75 8.94
C THR A 140 -11.87 -2.52 9.55
N GLN A 141 -10.55 -2.47 9.54
CA GLN A 141 -9.78 -1.40 10.17
C GLN A 141 -9.38 -0.29 9.18
N LEU A 142 -9.03 -0.65 7.92
CA LEU A 142 -8.49 0.30 6.96
C LEU A 142 -9.58 1.05 6.18
N THR A 143 -10.70 0.39 5.83
CA THR A 143 -11.71 1.06 5.00
C THR A 143 -12.31 2.32 5.65
N PRO A 144 -12.57 2.37 6.98
CA PRO A 144 -12.98 3.62 7.63
C PRO A 144 -11.91 4.71 7.58
N LEU A 145 -10.63 4.35 7.50
CA LEU A 145 -9.56 5.33 7.37
C LEU A 145 -9.50 5.90 5.94
N MET A 146 -9.79 5.07 4.93
CA MET A 146 -9.86 5.54 3.53
C MET A 146 -10.92 6.63 3.38
N ASP A 147 -12.12 6.42 3.94
CA ASP A 147 -13.18 7.45 3.97
C ASP A 147 -12.78 8.69 4.77
N LYS A 148 -12.24 8.46 5.97
CA LYS A 148 -11.87 9.55 6.89
C LYS A 148 -10.86 10.52 6.29
N TYR A 149 -9.98 10.00 5.45
CA TYR A 149 -8.87 10.75 4.86
C TYR A 149 -9.06 11.05 3.38
N ASP A 150 -10.27 10.90 2.85
CA ASP A 150 -10.62 11.16 1.45
C ASP A 150 -9.60 10.53 0.49
N VAL A 151 -9.40 9.22 0.62
CA VAL A 151 -8.54 8.45 -0.28
C VAL A 151 -9.28 8.17 -1.57
N ASP A 152 -8.65 8.48 -2.70
CA ASP A 152 -9.27 8.32 -4.04
C ASP A 152 -9.09 6.92 -4.60
N VAL A 153 -7.90 6.31 -4.39
CA VAL A 153 -7.55 5.01 -4.96
C VAL A 153 -6.74 4.22 -3.94
N VAL A 154 -7.02 2.92 -3.85
CA VAL A 154 -6.22 1.95 -3.11
C VAL A 154 -5.66 0.93 -4.08
N LEU A 155 -4.33 0.78 -4.11
CA LEU A 155 -3.62 -0.21 -4.90
C LEU A 155 -3.18 -1.36 -3.99
N GLN A 156 -3.44 -2.58 -4.42
CA GLN A 156 -3.21 -3.82 -3.67
C GLN A 156 -2.52 -4.87 -4.55
N GLY A 157 -2.00 -5.91 -3.93
CA GLY A 157 -1.37 -7.05 -4.60
C GLY A 157 -1.86 -8.37 -3.99
N HIS A 158 -0.93 -9.31 -3.75
CA HIS A 158 -1.10 -10.55 -3.00
C HIS A 158 -1.90 -11.66 -3.70
N ASP A 159 -3.03 -11.35 -4.29
CA ASP A 159 -3.99 -12.34 -4.81
C ASP A 159 -3.62 -12.95 -6.17
N HIS A 160 -2.52 -12.56 -6.81
CA HIS A 160 -2.09 -13.02 -8.14
C HIS A 160 -3.20 -12.97 -9.20
N THR A 161 -4.14 -12.06 -9.02
CA THR A 161 -5.26 -11.82 -9.93
C THR A 161 -5.42 -10.33 -10.18
N TYR A 162 -6.10 -9.98 -11.25
CA TYR A 162 -6.57 -8.61 -11.43
C TYR A 162 -8.02 -8.51 -10.98
N SER A 163 -8.29 -7.64 -10.04
CA SER A 163 -9.65 -7.27 -9.66
C SER A 163 -9.76 -5.76 -9.43
N ARG A 164 -10.96 -5.25 -9.61
CA ARG A 164 -11.29 -3.86 -9.30
C ARG A 164 -12.71 -3.81 -8.78
N THR A 165 -12.89 -3.12 -7.67
CA THR A 165 -14.22 -2.87 -7.10
C THR A 165 -14.94 -1.75 -7.87
N TYR A 166 -16.23 -1.61 -7.65
CA TYR A 166 -16.86 -0.31 -7.78
C TYR A 166 -16.33 0.63 -6.70
N GLN A 167 -16.62 1.91 -6.78
CA GLN A 167 -16.31 2.82 -5.68
C GLN A 167 -17.06 2.37 -4.43
N LEU A 168 -16.33 2.28 -3.31
CA LEU A 168 -16.83 1.81 -2.03
C LEU A 168 -16.67 2.88 -0.96
N GLN A 169 -17.58 2.91 -0.02
CA GLN A 169 -17.40 3.61 1.25
C GLN A 169 -16.98 2.64 2.35
N GLY A 170 -16.51 3.15 3.48
CA GLY A 170 -16.01 2.37 4.61
C GLY A 170 -17.04 1.46 5.29
N ASP A 171 -18.29 1.53 4.88
CA ASP A 171 -19.34 0.57 5.27
C ASP A 171 -19.31 -0.73 4.43
N GLY A 172 -18.38 -0.85 3.50
CA GLY A 172 -18.22 -2.00 2.61
C GLY A 172 -19.28 -2.11 1.51
N LYS A 173 -20.12 -1.09 1.32
CA LYS A 173 -21.15 -1.08 0.29
C LYS A 173 -20.71 -0.27 -0.91
N SER A 174 -21.12 -0.74 -2.09
CA SER A 174 -20.93 0.02 -3.33
C SER A 174 -21.89 1.21 -3.36
N HIS A 175 -21.35 2.39 -3.53
CA HIS A 175 -22.10 3.64 -3.61
C HIS A 175 -22.12 4.23 -5.04
N THR A 176 -21.49 3.59 -5.98
CA THR A 176 -21.57 3.96 -7.38
C THR A 176 -22.54 3.07 -8.15
N ALA A 177 -23.55 3.67 -8.70
CA ALA A 177 -24.35 3.03 -9.73
C ALA A 177 -23.87 3.52 -11.12
N TYR A 178 -23.76 2.63 -12.06
CA TYR A 178 -23.40 2.93 -13.44
C TYR A 178 -24.22 4.11 -13.97
N GLY A 179 -23.55 5.18 -14.40
CA GLY A 179 -24.20 6.35 -14.98
C GLY A 179 -24.86 7.32 -14.00
N LYS A 180 -24.63 7.19 -12.71
CA LYS A 180 -25.05 8.16 -11.70
C LYS A 180 -23.87 8.97 -11.18
N ASP A 181 -24.17 10.08 -10.51
CA ASP A 181 -23.17 10.92 -9.89
C ASP A 181 -22.27 10.11 -8.95
N VAL A 182 -20.98 10.31 -9.11
CA VAL A 182 -19.95 9.64 -8.32
C VAL A 182 -19.98 10.22 -6.90
N ASP A 183 -20.03 9.36 -5.90
CA ASP A 183 -19.80 9.79 -4.54
C ASP A 183 -18.32 10.16 -4.37
N MET A 184 -18.05 11.44 -4.20
CA MET A 184 -16.69 11.99 -4.10
C MET A 184 -15.91 11.51 -2.87
N LYS A 185 -16.54 10.77 -1.97
CA LYS A 185 -15.92 10.20 -0.78
C LYS A 185 -15.61 8.71 -0.91
N ALA A 186 -16.01 8.10 -2.01
CA ALA A 186 -15.79 6.67 -2.22
C ALA A 186 -14.44 6.40 -2.90
N ALA A 187 -13.72 5.41 -2.47
CA ALA A 187 -12.45 4.99 -3.05
C ALA A 187 -12.61 3.79 -4.00
N ASP A 188 -11.79 3.77 -5.04
CA ASP A 188 -11.59 2.57 -5.88
C ASP A 188 -10.49 1.69 -5.26
N TYR A 189 -10.75 0.41 -5.18
CA TYR A 189 -9.78 -0.60 -4.75
C TYR A 189 -9.35 -1.42 -5.97
N ILE A 190 -8.08 -1.40 -6.25
CA ILE A 190 -7.50 -2.07 -7.42
C ILE A 190 -6.43 -3.04 -6.95
N THR A 191 -6.64 -4.31 -7.27
CA THR A 191 -5.64 -5.36 -7.09
C THR A 191 -4.91 -5.60 -8.39
N GLN A 192 -3.60 -5.66 -8.31
CA GLN A 192 -2.75 -5.85 -9.47
C GLN A 192 -1.48 -6.58 -9.05
N ASN A 193 -1.17 -7.64 -9.75
CA ASN A 193 0.07 -8.41 -9.61
C ASN A 193 0.85 -8.43 -10.91
#